data_045d4c47007069b36f675b1a40ae8419
#
_entry.id   045d4c47007069b36f675b1a40ae8419
#
_cell.length_a   1.000
_cell.length_b   1.000
_cell.length_c   1.000
_cell.angle_alpha   90.00
_cell.angle_beta   90.00
_cell.angle_gamma   90.00
#
_symmetry.space_group_name_H-M   'P 1'
#
loop_
_entity.id
_entity.type
_entity.pdbx_description
1 polymer ?
#
loop_
_entity_poly.entity_id
_entity_poly.type
_entity_poly.pdbx_seq_one_letter_code
_entity_poly.pdbx_strand_id
1 'polypeptide(L)'
;MDSIIRNIITLGLPTLMLLIARVATGKTGDAATWSALRKIGGSFGMLIGLGVLVFVGFVANYFSYFVVDSLLVRFYQKRRELEQPEELVREVDKLPITNDLKIKLKWALLHSNNQIISLKHVILKWFMLAAIVNALLSITGYLGEFNLFFELSSHFKLQYLLAGLPIFIFFALVRSKKIWLLVSAFCIILNLAEIVPWYLPAPAFAGETPGQNLRILHSNVLTNNRRYSDVISLVKTEQPDIAVFVEVSTVWAKELAVLSEIFPYSSNLQESERFGSAIYSKLPLENTSVKAFSKQRKSLFADVKFQGKIISLILVHPTVPIKQQNFIDRNKQLAGIGEYAAQVKNPLIVVGDFNTTMWSPFYKNMVKTGNLRNARSGFGILPTWPTFMPLAYIPIDHFLVSKEIGVLKIRTGRNVGSDHLPLITDLVI
;
A
#
# COMPACT_ATOMS: atom_id res chain seq x y z
N MET A 1 -26.78 -20.63 -20.40
CA MET A 1 -26.12 -21.08 -19.16
C MET A 1 -24.69 -20.52 -19.06
N ASP A 2 -23.86 -20.65 -20.07
CA ASP A 2 -22.51 -20.06 -20.08
C ASP A 2 -22.47 -18.54 -19.94
N SER A 3 -23.40 -17.84 -20.62
CA SER A 3 -23.54 -16.38 -20.51
C SER A 3 -23.94 -15.95 -19.08
N ILE A 4 -24.81 -16.72 -18.42
CA ILE A 4 -25.19 -16.48 -17.02
C ILE A 4 -23.99 -16.72 -16.11
N ILE A 5 -23.27 -17.84 -16.29
CA ILE A 5 -22.07 -18.17 -15.50
C ILE A 5 -20.99 -17.10 -15.72
N ARG A 6 -20.76 -16.69 -16.97
CA ARG A 6 -19.82 -15.62 -17.31
C ARG A 6 -20.22 -14.29 -16.66
N ASN A 7 -21.49 -13.92 -16.74
CA ASN A 7 -22.00 -12.71 -16.11
C ASN A 7 -21.87 -12.77 -14.58
N ILE A 8 -22.11 -13.93 -13.96
CA ILE A 8 -21.92 -14.13 -12.53
C ILE A 8 -20.44 -13.96 -12.16
N ILE A 9 -19.50 -14.49 -12.94
CA ILE A 9 -18.07 -14.34 -12.66
C ILE A 9 -17.60 -12.91 -12.98
N THR A 10 -18.01 -12.37 -14.14
CA THR A 10 -17.55 -11.05 -14.62
C THR A 10 -18.12 -9.90 -13.80
N LEU A 11 -19.41 -9.95 -13.48
CA LEU A 11 -20.08 -8.94 -12.67
C LEU A 11 -20.10 -9.31 -11.19
N GLY A 12 -19.94 -10.59 -10.87
CA GLY A 12 -20.01 -11.09 -9.51
C GLY A 12 -18.81 -10.65 -8.67
N LEU A 13 -17.59 -10.72 -9.18
CA LEU A 13 -16.39 -10.28 -8.44
C LEU A 13 -16.40 -8.76 -8.18
N PRO A 14 -16.56 -7.87 -9.18
CA PRO A 14 -16.69 -6.44 -8.94
C PRO A 14 -17.91 -6.10 -8.08
N THR A 15 -19.04 -6.78 -8.32
CA THR A 15 -20.29 -6.57 -7.55
C THR A 15 -20.11 -7.00 -6.11
N LEU A 16 -19.48 -8.14 -5.84
CA LEU A 16 -19.17 -8.61 -4.49
C LEU A 16 -18.22 -7.66 -3.78
N MET A 17 -17.17 -7.21 -4.46
CA MET A 17 -16.23 -6.21 -3.95
C MET A 17 -16.94 -4.89 -3.61
N LEU A 18 -17.83 -4.43 -4.49
CA LEU A 18 -18.62 -3.24 -4.24
C LEU A 18 -19.62 -3.45 -3.08
N LEU A 19 -20.24 -4.63 -2.99
CA LEU A 19 -21.18 -4.97 -1.91
C LEU A 19 -20.46 -4.98 -0.55
N ILE A 20 -19.32 -5.65 -0.46
CA ILE A 20 -18.50 -5.66 0.77
C ILE A 20 -18.12 -4.23 1.16
N ALA A 21 -17.67 -3.43 0.19
CA ALA A 21 -17.32 -2.04 0.43
C ALA A 21 -18.55 -1.20 0.85
N ARG A 22 -19.74 -1.44 0.28
CA ARG A 22 -21.01 -0.78 0.69
C ARG A 22 -21.38 -1.11 2.14
N VAL A 23 -21.34 -2.41 2.52
CA VAL A 23 -21.61 -2.83 3.90
C VAL A 23 -20.64 -2.15 4.86
N ALA A 24 -19.36 -2.07 4.49
CA ALA A 24 -18.33 -1.42 5.31
C ALA A 24 -18.51 0.12 5.44
N THR A 25 -19.40 0.76 4.65
CA THR A 25 -19.67 2.21 4.80
C THR A 25 -20.72 2.53 5.85
N GLY A 26 -21.54 1.57 6.25
CA GLY A 26 -22.70 1.78 7.15
C GLY A 26 -23.82 2.66 6.55
N LYS A 27 -23.81 2.91 5.23
CA LYS A 27 -24.78 3.75 4.52
C LYS A 27 -25.73 2.92 3.66
N THR A 28 -26.83 3.52 3.20
CA THR A 28 -27.82 2.89 2.33
C THR A 28 -28.01 3.67 1.02
N GLY A 29 -28.60 3.04 0.02
CA GLY A 29 -28.92 3.65 -1.29
C GLY A 29 -27.68 4.07 -2.08
N ASP A 30 -27.83 5.11 -2.92
CA ASP A 30 -26.76 5.62 -3.79
C ASP A 30 -25.59 6.20 -3.02
N ALA A 31 -25.85 6.81 -1.87
CA ALA A 31 -24.82 7.34 -0.99
C ALA A 31 -23.85 6.23 -0.51
N ALA A 32 -24.35 4.99 -0.33
CA ALA A 32 -23.49 3.84 -0.02
C ALA A 32 -22.59 3.47 -1.20
N THR A 33 -23.11 3.53 -2.43
CA THR A 33 -22.35 3.21 -3.65
C THR A 33 -21.22 4.23 -3.86
N TRP A 34 -21.53 5.51 -3.78
CA TRP A 34 -20.52 6.57 -3.91
C TRP A 34 -19.46 6.50 -2.80
N SER A 35 -19.90 6.21 -1.58
CA SER A 35 -18.99 6.03 -0.43
C SER A 35 -18.12 4.78 -0.58
N ALA A 36 -18.68 3.68 -1.11
CA ALA A 36 -17.95 2.45 -1.39
C ALA A 36 -16.90 2.64 -2.49
N LEU A 37 -17.25 3.32 -3.58
CA LEU A 37 -16.30 3.65 -4.66
C LEU A 37 -15.15 4.52 -4.14
N ARG A 38 -15.43 5.50 -3.28
CA ARG A 38 -14.38 6.28 -2.61
C ARG A 38 -13.50 5.40 -1.71
N LYS A 39 -14.11 4.46 -1.00
CA LYS A 39 -13.40 3.52 -0.12
C LYS A 39 -12.49 2.58 -0.90
N ILE A 40 -12.97 2.04 -2.03
CA ILE A 40 -12.18 1.20 -2.95
C ILE A 40 -11.04 2.00 -3.59
N GLY A 41 -11.29 3.26 -3.96
CA GLY A 41 -10.28 4.14 -4.55
C GLY A 41 -9.37 4.84 -3.53
N GLY A 42 -9.65 4.69 -2.23
CA GLY A 42 -8.85 5.30 -1.15
C GLY A 42 -8.70 6.80 -1.31
N SER A 43 -7.51 7.30 -1.03
CA SER A 43 -7.16 8.72 -1.20
C SER A 43 -7.29 9.22 -2.65
N PHE A 44 -7.29 8.31 -3.62
CA PHE A 44 -7.45 8.61 -5.03
C PHE A 44 -8.91 8.84 -5.46
N GLY A 45 -9.84 8.63 -4.54
CA GLY A 45 -11.24 8.96 -4.72
C GLY A 45 -12.02 8.01 -5.62
N MET A 46 -13.23 8.42 -5.96
CA MET A 46 -14.23 7.60 -6.63
C MET A 46 -13.83 7.14 -8.04
N LEU A 47 -13.13 7.98 -8.81
CA LEU A 47 -12.73 7.63 -10.19
C LEU A 47 -11.76 6.44 -10.21
N ILE A 48 -10.82 6.40 -9.28
CA ILE A 48 -9.91 5.26 -9.15
C ILE A 48 -10.65 4.03 -8.61
N GLY A 49 -11.57 4.19 -7.66
CA GLY A 49 -12.42 3.08 -7.20
C GLY A 49 -13.22 2.46 -8.33
N LEU A 50 -13.78 3.27 -9.23
CA LEU A 50 -14.42 2.80 -10.44
C LEU A 50 -13.43 2.10 -11.38
N GLY A 51 -12.25 2.68 -11.59
CA GLY A 51 -11.19 2.09 -12.40
C GLY A 51 -10.76 0.72 -11.89
N VAL A 52 -10.61 0.54 -10.58
CA VAL A 52 -10.31 -0.76 -9.95
C VAL A 52 -11.41 -1.77 -10.22
N LEU A 53 -12.70 -1.40 -10.07
CA LEU A 53 -13.81 -2.31 -10.35
C LEU A 53 -13.88 -2.69 -11.84
N VAL A 54 -13.65 -1.74 -12.74
CA VAL A 54 -13.59 -1.99 -14.19
C VAL A 54 -12.44 -2.95 -14.52
N PHE A 55 -11.26 -2.74 -13.93
CA PHE A 55 -10.10 -3.62 -14.11
C PHE A 55 -10.37 -5.03 -13.58
N VAL A 56 -10.93 -5.17 -12.37
CA VAL A 56 -11.33 -6.46 -11.80
C VAL A 56 -12.37 -7.14 -12.69
N GLY A 57 -13.36 -6.39 -13.19
CA GLY A 57 -14.35 -6.89 -14.14
C GLY A 57 -13.72 -7.36 -15.46
N PHE A 58 -12.79 -6.62 -16.01
CA PHE A 58 -12.04 -6.98 -17.21
C PHE A 58 -11.26 -8.29 -17.03
N VAL A 59 -10.51 -8.40 -15.94
CA VAL A 59 -9.75 -9.63 -15.60
C VAL A 59 -10.70 -10.80 -15.36
N ALA A 60 -11.77 -10.60 -14.60
CA ALA A 60 -12.78 -11.62 -14.33
C ALA A 60 -13.50 -12.09 -15.61
N ASN A 61 -13.82 -11.14 -16.50
CA ASN A 61 -14.43 -11.45 -17.80
C ASN A 61 -13.50 -12.32 -18.66
N TYR A 62 -12.25 -11.90 -18.81
CA TYR A 62 -11.27 -12.66 -19.59
C TYR A 62 -11.03 -14.06 -19.00
N PHE A 63 -10.95 -14.15 -17.68
CA PHE A 63 -10.81 -15.42 -16.97
C PHE A 63 -12.06 -16.30 -17.12
N SER A 64 -13.26 -15.74 -17.09
CA SER A 64 -14.53 -16.48 -17.21
C SER A 64 -14.71 -17.08 -18.58
N TYR A 65 -14.43 -16.33 -19.65
CA TYR A 65 -14.45 -16.86 -21.03
C TYR A 65 -13.56 -18.08 -21.15
N PHE A 66 -12.40 -17.98 -20.52
CA PHE A 66 -11.40 -19.02 -20.59
C PHE A 66 -11.78 -20.27 -19.78
N VAL A 67 -12.21 -20.11 -18.54
CA VAL A 67 -12.55 -21.24 -17.64
C VAL A 67 -13.80 -21.97 -18.12
N VAL A 68 -14.88 -21.25 -18.45
CA VAL A 68 -16.14 -21.86 -18.86
C VAL A 68 -15.99 -22.62 -20.18
N ASP A 69 -15.36 -22.01 -21.19
CA ASP A 69 -15.11 -22.67 -22.47
C ASP A 69 -14.27 -23.94 -22.29
N SER A 70 -13.19 -23.85 -21.53
CA SER A 70 -12.26 -24.98 -21.34
C SER A 70 -12.88 -26.13 -20.55
N LEU A 71 -13.70 -25.84 -19.55
CA LEU A 71 -14.38 -26.87 -18.75
C LEU A 71 -15.45 -27.59 -19.57
N LEU A 72 -16.30 -26.84 -20.30
CA LEU A 72 -17.35 -27.43 -21.14
C LEU A 72 -16.76 -28.25 -22.28
N VAL A 73 -15.75 -27.72 -22.97
CA VAL A 73 -15.07 -28.51 -24.04
C VAL A 73 -14.52 -29.82 -23.48
N ARG A 74 -13.86 -29.82 -22.32
CA ARG A 74 -13.34 -31.04 -21.70
C ARG A 74 -14.43 -32.02 -21.26
N PHE A 75 -15.52 -31.46 -20.66
CA PHE A 75 -16.64 -32.30 -20.26
C PHE A 75 -17.23 -33.04 -21.44
N TYR A 76 -17.49 -32.36 -22.57
CA TYR A 76 -18.05 -32.96 -23.75
C TYR A 76 -17.08 -33.91 -24.47
N GLN A 77 -15.79 -33.62 -24.40
CA GLN A 77 -14.78 -34.54 -24.96
C GLN A 77 -14.67 -35.84 -24.17
N LYS A 78 -14.75 -35.77 -22.83
CA LYS A 78 -14.75 -36.99 -22.02
C LYS A 78 -16.02 -37.82 -22.28
N ARG A 79 -17.17 -37.16 -22.49
CA ARG A 79 -18.41 -37.87 -22.89
C ARG A 79 -18.33 -38.50 -24.26
N ARG A 80 -17.61 -37.87 -25.21
CA ARG A 80 -17.36 -38.45 -26.55
C ARG A 80 -16.63 -39.81 -26.52
N GLU A 81 -15.88 -40.09 -25.50
CA GLU A 81 -15.24 -41.40 -25.32
C GLU A 81 -16.26 -42.51 -25.01
N LEU A 82 -17.46 -42.12 -24.54
CA LEU A 82 -18.50 -43.03 -24.07
C LEU A 82 -19.80 -42.94 -24.87
N GLU A 83 -20.02 -41.87 -25.62
CA GLU A 83 -21.28 -41.55 -26.31
C GLU A 83 -21.03 -41.19 -27.76
N GLN A 84 -22.06 -41.39 -28.62
CA GLN A 84 -21.96 -41.07 -30.05
C GLN A 84 -21.82 -39.58 -30.28
N PRO A 85 -20.84 -39.12 -31.11
CA PRO A 85 -20.61 -37.69 -31.34
C PRO A 85 -21.85 -36.94 -31.86
N GLU A 86 -22.66 -37.59 -32.69
CA GLU A 86 -23.86 -37.02 -33.29
C GLU A 86 -24.95 -36.68 -32.26
N GLU A 87 -25.09 -37.51 -31.23
CA GLU A 87 -26.03 -37.28 -30.13
C GLU A 87 -25.57 -36.09 -29.27
N LEU A 88 -24.28 -36.03 -28.96
CA LEU A 88 -23.68 -34.93 -28.22
C LEU A 88 -23.79 -33.61 -28.99
N VAL A 89 -23.64 -33.61 -30.30
CA VAL A 89 -23.82 -32.43 -31.15
C VAL A 89 -25.28 -31.93 -31.08
N ARG A 90 -26.28 -32.83 -31.12
CA ARG A 90 -27.69 -32.45 -30.96
C ARG A 90 -28.01 -31.91 -29.57
N GLU A 91 -27.36 -32.44 -28.53
CA GLU A 91 -27.47 -31.92 -27.18
C GLU A 91 -26.89 -30.51 -27.09
N VAL A 92 -25.69 -30.27 -27.64
CA VAL A 92 -25.06 -28.95 -27.67
C VAL A 92 -25.94 -27.90 -28.34
N ASP A 93 -26.69 -28.29 -29.40
CA ASP A 93 -27.63 -27.37 -30.07
C ASP A 93 -28.76 -26.88 -29.17
N LYS A 94 -29.20 -27.74 -28.25
CA LYS A 94 -30.28 -27.40 -27.28
C LYS A 94 -29.80 -26.64 -26.05
N LEU A 95 -28.49 -26.57 -25.84
CA LEU A 95 -27.97 -25.86 -24.66
C LEU A 95 -28.24 -24.36 -24.73
N PRO A 96 -28.60 -23.73 -23.60
CA PRO A 96 -28.78 -22.28 -23.51
C PRO A 96 -27.40 -21.57 -23.36
N ILE A 97 -26.51 -21.77 -24.31
CA ILE A 97 -25.17 -21.19 -24.36
C ILE A 97 -24.99 -20.35 -25.64
N THR A 98 -23.91 -19.54 -25.68
CA THR A 98 -23.63 -18.67 -26.83
C THR A 98 -23.34 -19.49 -28.09
N ASN A 99 -23.68 -18.93 -29.26
CA ASN A 99 -23.43 -19.58 -30.55
C ASN A 99 -21.94 -19.86 -30.78
N ASP A 100 -21.06 -18.93 -30.34
CA ASP A 100 -19.62 -19.11 -30.42
C ASP A 100 -19.14 -20.36 -29.64
N LEU A 101 -19.66 -20.57 -28.42
CA LEU A 101 -19.34 -21.74 -27.61
C LEU A 101 -19.95 -23.01 -28.18
N LYS A 102 -21.17 -22.97 -28.79
CA LYS A 102 -21.74 -24.11 -29.52
C LYS A 102 -20.86 -24.54 -30.70
N ILE A 103 -20.37 -23.57 -31.45
CA ILE A 103 -19.44 -23.86 -32.59
C ILE A 103 -18.16 -24.52 -32.07
N LYS A 104 -17.55 -24.00 -31.02
CA LYS A 104 -16.35 -24.56 -30.38
C LYS A 104 -16.57 -26.02 -29.89
N LEU A 105 -17.71 -26.25 -29.20
CA LEU A 105 -18.05 -27.59 -28.70
C LEU A 105 -18.31 -28.57 -29.82
N LYS A 106 -19.07 -28.19 -30.84
CA LYS A 106 -19.32 -29.06 -32.03
C LYS A 106 -18.03 -29.37 -32.76
N TRP A 107 -17.18 -28.37 -32.95
CA TRP A 107 -15.87 -28.58 -33.57
C TRP A 107 -15.02 -29.58 -32.79
N ALA A 108 -14.99 -29.44 -31.45
CA ALA A 108 -14.26 -30.36 -30.56
C ALA A 108 -14.85 -31.76 -30.51
N LEU A 109 -16.15 -31.91 -30.77
CA LEU A 109 -16.83 -33.23 -30.87
C LEU A 109 -16.61 -33.92 -32.23
N LEU A 110 -16.58 -33.18 -33.33
CA LEU A 110 -16.50 -33.72 -34.67
C LEU A 110 -15.04 -33.99 -35.13
N HIS A 111 -14.07 -33.25 -34.62
CA HIS A 111 -12.67 -33.39 -35.03
C HIS A 111 -11.85 -34.08 -33.94
N SER A 112 -11.37 -35.28 -34.24
CA SER A 112 -10.65 -36.12 -33.29
C SER A 112 -9.19 -35.70 -33.00
N ASN A 113 -8.68 -34.69 -33.67
CA ASN A 113 -7.28 -34.31 -33.56
C ASN A 113 -7.04 -33.13 -32.60
N ASN A 114 -6.47 -33.42 -31.47
CA ASN A 114 -5.41 -32.81 -30.64
C ASN A 114 -5.16 -31.28 -30.67
N GLN A 115 -6.00 -30.44 -31.25
CA GLN A 115 -5.92 -29.00 -31.08
C GLN A 115 -6.89 -28.45 -30.00
N ILE A 116 -7.12 -29.27 -29.00
CA ILE A 116 -7.62 -28.66 -27.75
C ILE A 116 -6.45 -27.86 -27.22
N ILE A 117 -6.64 -26.56 -27.16
CA ILE A 117 -5.81 -25.73 -26.31
C ILE A 117 -5.92 -26.37 -24.92
N SER A 118 -5.00 -27.28 -24.63
CA SER A 118 -5.01 -28.00 -23.36
C SER A 118 -5.09 -26.96 -22.27
N LEU A 119 -5.98 -27.15 -21.27
CA LEU A 119 -6.04 -26.25 -20.10
C LEU A 119 -4.63 -25.99 -19.55
N LYS A 120 -3.74 -26.99 -19.62
CA LYS A 120 -2.32 -26.86 -19.31
C LYS A 120 -1.64 -25.74 -20.09
N HIS A 121 -1.86 -25.62 -21.39
CA HIS A 121 -1.25 -24.59 -22.24
C HIS A 121 -1.75 -23.20 -21.90
N VAL A 122 -2.98 -23.10 -21.50
CA VAL A 122 -3.56 -21.80 -21.16
C VAL A 122 -3.15 -21.37 -19.77
N ILE A 123 -3.21 -22.24 -18.78
CA ILE A 123 -2.66 -21.98 -17.44
C ILE A 123 -1.18 -21.58 -17.59
N LEU A 124 -0.41 -22.32 -18.40
CA LEU A 124 0.98 -21.99 -18.67
C LEU A 124 1.15 -20.56 -19.23
N LYS A 125 0.34 -20.17 -20.23
CA LYS A 125 0.39 -18.82 -20.81
C LYS A 125 0.06 -17.74 -19.77
N TRP A 126 -0.91 -17.98 -18.88
CA TRP A 126 -1.26 -17.03 -17.81
C TRP A 126 -0.13 -16.88 -16.79
N PHE A 127 0.49 -17.98 -16.38
CA PHE A 127 1.63 -17.91 -15.48
C PHE A 127 2.85 -17.26 -16.14
N MET A 128 3.06 -17.46 -17.45
CA MET A 128 4.08 -16.73 -18.21
C MET A 128 3.79 -15.22 -18.23
N LEU A 129 2.54 -14.81 -18.52
CA LEU A 129 2.14 -13.41 -18.48
C LEU A 129 2.30 -12.81 -17.08
N ALA A 130 1.86 -13.53 -16.04
CA ALA A 130 2.04 -13.11 -14.66
C ALA A 130 3.52 -12.93 -14.29
N ALA A 131 4.40 -13.84 -14.76
CA ALA A 131 5.84 -13.73 -14.57
C ALA A 131 6.41 -12.47 -15.27
N ILE A 132 5.98 -12.19 -16.51
CA ILE A 132 6.38 -10.97 -17.24
C ILE A 132 5.95 -9.72 -16.48
N VAL A 133 4.67 -9.63 -16.08
CA VAL A 133 4.14 -8.47 -15.36
C VAL A 133 4.86 -8.29 -14.04
N ASN A 134 5.04 -9.35 -13.27
CA ASN A 134 5.77 -9.30 -12.00
C ASN A 134 7.23 -8.85 -12.18
N ALA A 135 7.90 -9.32 -13.24
CA ALA A 135 9.27 -8.92 -13.56
C ALA A 135 9.34 -7.44 -13.96
N LEU A 136 8.47 -6.99 -14.85
CA LEU A 136 8.41 -5.59 -15.27
C LEU A 136 8.18 -4.66 -14.06
N LEU A 137 7.19 -4.96 -13.22
CA LEU A 137 6.88 -4.15 -12.04
C LEU A 137 8.01 -4.18 -11.00
N SER A 138 8.67 -5.33 -10.80
CA SER A 138 9.80 -5.45 -9.88
C SER A 138 11.00 -4.60 -10.34
N ILE A 139 11.24 -4.51 -11.66
CA ILE A 139 12.38 -3.79 -12.25
C ILE A 139 12.07 -2.31 -12.41
N THR A 140 10.88 -1.94 -12.90
CA THR A 140 10.54 -0.53 -13.19
C THR A 140 10.60 0.36 -11.96
N GLY A 141 10.38 -0.18 -10.76
CA GLY A 141 10.54 0.56 -9.51
C GLY A 141 11.95 1.15 -9.29
N TYR A 142 12.98 0.54 -9.87
CA TYR A 142 14.35 1.10 -9.82
C TYR A 142 14.55 2.28 -10.78
N LEU A 143 13.65 2.44 -11.75
CA LEU A 143 13.62 3.56 -12.69
C LEU A 143 12.69 4.69 -12.22
N GLY A 144 12.30 4.69 -10.95
CA GLY A 144 11.33 5.62 -10.39
C GLY A 144 11.72 7.10 -10.49
N GLU A 145 13.01 7.42 -10.62
CA GLU A 145 13.48 8.80 -10.82
C GLU A 145 12.98 9.42 -12.12
N PHE A 146 12.75 8.60 -13.14
CA PHE A 146 12.41 9.09 -14.48
C PHE A 146 10.92 9.41 -14.65
N ASN A 147 10.03 8.72 -13.93
CA ASN A 147 8.60 8.84 -14.17
C ASN A 147 7.75 8.42 -12.97
N LEU A 148 6.61 9.09 -12.79
CA LEU A 148 5.62 8.79 -11.75
C LEU A 148 5.18 7.31 -11.76
N PHE A 149 4.90 6.73 -12.95
CA PHE A 149 4.43 5.34 -13.04
C PHE A 149 5.51 4.35 -12.60
N PHE A 150 6.77 4.62 -12.92
CA PHE A 150 7.89 3.80 -12.47
C PHE A 150 8.11 3.94 -10.97
N GLU A 151 7.97 5.15 -10.43
CA GLU A 151 8.09 5.35 -8.99
C GLU A 151 6.97 4.66 -8.22
N LEU A 152 5.72 4.71 -8.71
CA LEU A 152 4.60 3.99 -8.09
C LEU A 152 4.87 2.48 -8.00
N SER A 153 5.54 1.88 -8.99
CA SER A 153 5.90 0.46 -8.94
C SER A 153 6.96 0.14 -7.87
N SER A 154 7.70 1.13 -7.35
CA SER A 154 8.66 0.90 -6.28
C SER A 154 8.02 0.54 -4.94
N HIS A 155 6.76 0.93 -4.73
CA HIS A 155 6.10 0.83 -3.43
C HIS A 155 5.62 -0.58 -3.05
N PHE A 156 5.50 -1.51 -4.01
CA PHE A 156 4.82 -2.79 -3.84
C PHE A 156 5.76 -4.00 -3.79
N LYS A 157 6.96 -3.83 -3.21
CA LYS A 157 7.99 -4.89 -3.15
C LYS A 157 7.49 -6.17 -2.45
N LEU A 158 6.72 -6.04 -1.37
CA LEU A 158 6.13 -7.18 -0.67
C LEU A 158 5.10 -7.90 -1.54
N GLN A 159 4.24 -7.17 -2.23
CA GLN A 159 3.21 -7.71 -3.10
C GLN A 159 3.82 -8.46 -4.29
N TYR A 160 4.89 -7.92 -4.88
CA TYR A 160 5.62 -8.61 -5.95
C TYR A 160 6.32 -9.87 -5.46
N LEU A 161 6.85 -9.87 -4.25
CA LEU A 161 7.40 -11.08 -3.63
C LEU A 161 6.31 -12.13 -3.44
N LEU A 162 5.17 -11.75 -2.84
CA LEU A 162 4.06 -12.66 -2.59
C LEU A 162 3.43 -13.20 -3.88
N ALA A 163 3.36 -12.40 -4.95
CA ALA A 163 2.91 -12.83 -6.27
C ALA A 163 3.96 -13.73 -6.97
N GLY A 164 5.24 -13.44 -6.77
CA GLY A 164 6.34 -14.20 -7.36
C GLY A 164 6.45 -15.63 -6.83
N LEU A 165 6.12 -15.88 -5.57
CA LEU A 165 6.20 -17.20 -4.93
C LEU A 165 5.32 -18.26 -5.63
N PRO A 166 3.99 -18.08 -5.83
CA PRO A 166 3.17 -19.05 -6.53
C PRO A 166 3.57 -19.20 -8.00
N ILE A 167 4.06 -18.15 -8.66
CA ILE A 167 4.59 -18.21 -10.02
C ILE A 167 5.82 -19.12 -10.06
N PHE A 168 6.74 -18.94 -9.14
CA PHE A 168 7.94 -19.78 -9.03
C PHE A 168 7.61 -21.24 -8.75
N ILE A 169 6.72 -21.52 -7.79
CA ILE A 169 6.26 -22.87 -7.44
C ILE A 169 5.64 -23.54 -8.66
N PHE A 170 4.79 -22.83 -9.40
CA PHE A 170 4.18 -23.35 -10.62
C PHE A 170 5.23 -23.80 -11.65
N PHE A 171 6.22 -22.95 -11.95
CA PHE A 171 7.26 -23.30 -12.93
C PHE A 171 8.23 -24.38 -12.41
N ALA A 172 8.45 -24.47 -11.11
CA ALA A 172 9.21 -25.56 -10.50
C ALA A 172 8.51 -26.93 -10.69
N LEU A 173 7.17 -26.96 -10.56
CA LEU A 173 6.38 -28.17 -10.75
C LEU A 173 6.24 -28.58 -12.22
N VAL A 174 6.06 -27.60 -13.12
CA VAL A 174 5.88 -27.85 -14.57
C VAL A 174 7.16 -28.35 -15.25
N ARG A 175 8.34 -27.98 -14.76
CA ARG A 175 9.69 -28.39 -15.22
C ARG A 175 10.03 -28.12 -16.70
N SER A 176 9.05 -27.86 -17.57
CA SER A 176 9.24 -27.74 -19.02
C SER A 176 9.71 -26.34 -19.48
N LYS A 177 9.70 -25.33 -18.62
CA LYS A 177 9.95 -23.92 -18.98
C LYS A 177 10.97 -23.28 -18.02
N LYS A 178 12.20 -23.80 -18.03
CA LYS A 178 13.30 -23.38 -17.12
C LYS A 178 13.56 -21.87 -17.11
N ILE A 179 13.40 -21.17 -18.24
CA ILE A 179 13.60 -19.72 -18.31
C ILE A 179 12.63 -18.96 -17.40
N TRP A 180 11.36 -19.39 -17.32
CA TRP A 180 10.35 -18.73 -16.47
C TRP A 180 10.55 -19.02 -14.98
N LEU A 181 11.11 -20.18 -14.67
CA LEU A 181 11.58 -20.50 -13.33
C LEU A 181 12.71 -19.54 -12.92
N LEU A 182 13.69 -19.32 -13.79
CA LEU A 182 14.79 -18.38 -13.54
C LEU A 182 14.30 -16.93 -13.42
N VAL A 183 13.37 -16.50 -14.28
CA VAL A 183 12.76 -15.16 -14.21
C VAL A 183 12.04 -14.96 -12.88
N SER A 184 11.21 -15.92 -12.46
CA SER A 184 10.50 -15.82 -11.17
C SER A 184 11.45 -15.88 -9.97
N ALA A 185 12.48 -16.72 -10.00
CA ALA A 185 13.52 -16.76 -8.98
C ALA A 185 14.26 -15.43 -8.88
N PHE A 186 14.63 -14.83 -10.01
CA PHE A 186 15.26 -13.51 -10.05
C PHE A 186 14.39 -12.43 -9.42
N CYS A 187 13.08 -12.40 -9.75
CA CYS A 187 12.14 -11.44 -9.15
C CYS A 187 12.03 -11.63 -7.62
N ILE A 188 11.99 -12.88 -7.15
CA ILE A 188 11.97 -13.19 -5.72
C ILE A 188 13.22 -12.64 -5.05
N ILE A 189 14.41 -12.94 -5.58
CA ILE A 189 15.69 -12.47 -5.04
C ILE A 189 15.74 -10.93 -5.02
N LEU A 190 15.31 -10.30 -6.12
CA LEU A 190 15.31 -8.84 -6.26
C LEU A 190 14.43 -8.16 -5.19
N ASN A 191 13.22 -8.69 -4.95
CA ASN A 191 12.33 -8.13 -3.95
C ASN A 191 12.76 -8.51 -2.52
N LEU A 192 13.31 -9.71 -2.29
CA LEU A 192 13.90 -10.08 -0.99
C LEU A 192 15.07 -9.16 -0.62
N ALA A 193 15.92 -8.79 -1.57
CA ALA A 193 17.04 -7.88 -1.35
C ALA A 193 16.59 -6.50 -0.83
N GLU A 194 15.36 -6.06 -1.19
CA GLU A 194 14.77 -4.81 -0.70
C GLU A 194 14.00 -4.97 0.62
N ILE A 195 13.55 -6.19 0.95
CA ILE A 195 12.69 -6.44 2.13
C ILE A 195 13.52 -6.94 3.31
N VAL A 196 14.40 -7.91 3.10
CA VAL A 196 15.16 -8.59 4.17
C VAL A 196 15.98 -7.63 5.05
N PRO A 197 16.65 -6.59 4.49
CA PRO A 197 17.42 -5.66 5.31
C PRO A 197 16.63 -4.99 6.44
N TRP A 198 15.31 -4.84 6.28
CA TRP A 198 14.47 -4.22 7.30
C TRP A 198 14.23 -5.10 8.55
N TYR A 199 14.48 -6.41 8.42
CA TYR A 199 14.36 -7.40 9.50
C TYR A 199 15.71 -7.78 10.13
N LEU A 200 16.82 -7.37 9.50
CA LEU A 200 18.14 -7.62 10.06
C LEU A 200 18.44 -6.60 11.17
N PRO A 201 19.12 -6.99 12.24
CA PRO A 201 19.51 -6.07 13.29
C PRO A 201 20.18 -4.83 12.71
N ALA A 202 19.71 -3.64 13.12
CA ALA A 202 20.38 -2.41 12.77
C ALA A 202 21.81 -2.43 13.36
N PRO A 203 22.80 -1.79 12.71
CA PRO A 203 24.11 -1.60 13.32
C PRO A 203 23.95 -1.02 14.73
N ALA A 204 24.68 -1.59 15.69
CA ALA A 204 24.62 -1.17 17.08
C ALA A 204 24.76 0.36 17.17
N PHE A 205 23.99 0.95 18.03
CA PHE A 205 24.02 2.37 18.32
C PHE A 205 25.43 2.75 18.83
N ALA A 206 26.02 3.80 18.29
CA ALA A 206 27.34 4.29 18.72
C ALA A 206 27.27 5.07 20.06
N GLY A 207 26.62 4.49 21.06
CA GLY A 207 26.49 5.10 22.38
C GLY A 207 25.92 4.07 23.34
N GLU A 208 26.79 3.27 23.96
CA GLU A 208 26.44 2.37 25.07
C GLU A 208 26.16 3.11 26.39
N THR A 209 25.91 4.40 26.36
CA THR A 209 25.43 5.09 27.55
C THR A 209 23.91 4.82 27.72
N PRO A 210 23.48 4.47 28.96
CA PRO A 210 22.05 4.37 29.27
C PRO A 210 21.44 5.73 29.02
N GLY A 211 20.89 5.91 27.83
CA GLY A 211 20.11 7.09 27.47
C GLY A 211 18.72 7.00 28.08
N GLN A 212 18.00 8.11 28.14
CA GLN A 212 16.63 8.11 28.62
C GLN A 212 15.66 7.90 27.48
N ASN A 213 14.57 7.20 27.79
CA ASN A 213 13.57 6.82 26.82
C ASN A 213 12.66 8.01 26.49
N LEU A 214 12.43 8.22 25.19
CA LEU A 214 11.50 9.18 24.65
C LEU A 214 10.49 8.44 23.77
N ARG A 215 9.22 8.40 24.19
CA ARG A 215 8.15 7.79 23.39
C ARG A 215 7.45 8.81 22.53
N ILE A 216 7.38 8.55 21.24
CA ILE A 216 6.67 9.39 20.28
C ILE A 216 5.60 8.57 19.55
N LEU A 217 4.39 9.13 19.49
CA LEU A 217 3.27 8.59 18.72
C LEU A 217 3.02 9.49 17.50
N HIS A 218 2.95 8.89 16.30
CA HIS A 218 2.49 9.54 15.07
C HIS A 218 1.20 8.92 14.59
N SER A 219 0.26 9.77 14.13
CA SER A 219 -0.93 9.31 13.44
C SER A 219 -1.36 10.28 12.35
N ASN A 220 -1.51 9.79 11.12
CA ASN A 220 -2.38 10.41 10.15
C ASN A 220 -3.82 10.09 10.59
N VAL A 221 -4.57 11.12 11.03
CA VAL A 221 -5.90 10.91 11.62
C VAL A 221 -6.99 10.76 10.58
N LEU A 222 -6.71 11.02 9.32
CA LEU A 222 -7.64 11.11 8.20
C LEU A 222 -8.72 12.17 8.43
N THR A 223 -8.68 13.26 7.70
CA THR A 223 -9.57 14.43 7.84
C THR A 223 -11.06 14.08 7.99
N ASN A 224 -11.53 13.03 7.26
CA ASN A 224 -12.92 12.61 7.28
C ASN A 224 -13.24 11.52 8.32
N ASN A 225 -12.26 11.06 9.08
CA ASN A 225 -12.47 10.11 10.17
C ASN A 225 -13.16 10.84 11.34
N ARG A 226 -14.16 10.20 11.94
CA ARG A 226 -14.95 10.75 13.07
C ARG A 226 -14.76 9.93 14.36
N ARG A 227 -13.84 8.99 14.38
CA ARG A 227 -13.55 8.18 15.57
C ARG A 227 -12.52 8.90 16.46
N TYR A 228 -12.85 10.12 16.86
CA TYR A 228 -11.98 10.99 17.68
C TYR A 228 -11.58 10.33 19.00
N SER A 229 -12.57 9.72 19.66
CA SER A 229 -12.36 9.00 20.93
C SER A 229 -11.34 7.86 20.83
N ASP A 230 -11.25 7.20 19.67
CA ASP A 230 -10.31 6.11 19.49
C ASP A 230 -8.86 6.60 19.39
N VAL A 231 -8.64 7.73 18.73
CA VAL A 231 -7.32 8.39 18.67
C VAL A 231 -6.92 8.89 20.06
N ILE A 232 -7.84 9.57 20.77
CA ILE A 232 -7.61 10.07 22.13
C ILE A 232 -7.34 8.90 23.09
N SER A 233 -8.13 7.84 23.01
CA SER A 233 -7.93 6.64 23.82
C SER A 233 -6.59 5.95 23.51
N LEU A 234 -6.16 5.93 22.24
CA LEU A 234 -4.83 5.41 21.87
C LEU A 234 -3.74 6.23 22.56
N VAL A 235 -3.80 7.56 22.50
CA VAL A 235 -2.84 8.43 23.18
C VAL A 235 -2.80 8.19 24.69
N LYS A 236 -3.98 8.07 25.33
CA LYS A 236 -4.09 7.79 26.77
C LYS A 236 -3.52 6.41 27.15
N THR A 237 -3.71 5.41 26.29
CA THR A 237 -3.19 4.04 26.49
C THR A 237 -1.69 3.95 26.29
N GLU A 238 -1.19 4.57 25.23
CA GLU A 238 0.24 4.51 24.85
C GLU A 238 1.11 5.44 25.69
N GLN A 239 0.52 6.47 26.30
CA GLN A 239 1.18 7.45 27.16
C GLN A 239 2.47 8.07 26.58
N PRO A 240 2.45 8.51 25.30
CA PRO A 240 3.65 9.07 24.68
C PRO A 240 4.09 10.36 25.40
N ASP A 241 5.38 10.69 25.26
CA ASP A 241 5.92 11.99 25.69
C ASP A 241 5.59 13.08 24.67
N ILE A 242 5.52 12.68 23.39
CA ILE A 242 5.14 13.54 22.27
C ILE A 242 4.13 12.79 21.40
N ALA A 243 3.04 13.45 21.02
CA ALA A 243 2.08 12.96 20.03
C ALA A 243 2.03 13.93 18.85
N VAL A 244 2.19 13.41 17.65
CA VAL A 244 2.17 14.20 16.41
C VAL A 244 1.10 13.69 15.45
N PHE A 245 0.35 14.63 14.88
CA PHE A 245 -0.79 14.32 14.02
C PHE A 245 -0.70 15.08 12.70
N VAL A 246 -1.10 14.43 11.62
CA VAL A 246 -1.30 15.04 10.30
C VAL A 246 -2.73 14.81 9.82
N GLU A 247 -3.17 15.54 8.81
CA GLU A 247 -4.57 15.64 8.36
C GLU A 247 -5.54 16.15 9.42
N VAL A 248 -5.05 17.03 10.28
CA VAL A 248 -5.83 17.65 11.35
C VAL A 248 -6.72 18.76 10.77
N SER A 249 -8.02 18.47 10.61
CA SER A 249 -9.02 19.48 10.24
C SER A 249 -9.34 20.39 11.40
N THR A 250 -10.08 21.48 11.15
CA THR A 250 -10.58 22.36 12.22
C THR A 250 -11.40 21.58 13.26
N VAL A 251 -12.17 20.58 12.83
CA VAL A 251 -12.93 19.70 13.75
C VAL A 251 -11.97 18.83 14.55
N TRP A 252 -10.99 18.19 13.89
CA TRP A 252 -9.96 17.43 14.58
C TRP A 252 -9.20 18.25 15.62
N ALA A 253 -8.85 19.50 15.28
CA ALA A 253 -8.15 20.39 16.22
C ALA A 253 -8.97 20.66 17.50
N LYS A 254 -10.30 20.81 17.37
CA LYS A 254 -11.20 20.95 18.53
C LYS A 254 -11.27 19.69 19.38
N GLU A 255 -11.39 18.54 18.74
CA GLU A 255 -11.48 17.25 19.44
C GLU A 255 -10.15 16.87 20.13
N LEU A 256 -9.02 17.16 19.49
CA LEU A 256 -7.70 16.93 20.08
C LEU A 256 -7.35 17.92 21.19
N ALA A 257 -8.08 19.03 21.34
CA ALA A 257 -7.82 20.01 22.40
C ALA A 257 -7.92 19.42 23.82
N VAL A 258 -8.69 18.35 24.01
CA VAL A 258 -8.75 17.60 25.29
C VAL A 258 -7.38 17.03 25.70
N LEU A 259 -6.47 16.84 24.76
CA LEU A 259 -5.12 16.35 25.03
C LEU A 259 -4.26 17.39 25.78
N SER A 260 -4.67 18.67 25.87
CA SER A 260 -4.00 19.70 26.69
C SER A 260 -3.97 19.32 28.18
N GLU A 261 -4.87 18.47 28.66
CA GLU A 261 -4.82 17.94 30.03
C GLU A 261 -3.60 17.03 30.27
N ILE A 262 -3.04 16.41 29.20
CA ILE A 262 -1.91 15.50 29.25
C ILE A 262 -0.62 16.19 28.77
N PHE A 263 -0.75 17.06 27.76
CA PHE A 263 0.35 17.74 27.11
C PHE A 263 0.28 19.25 27.31
N PRO A 264 1.05 19.80 28.24
CA PRO A 264 1.04 21.23 28.53
C PRO A 264 1.61 22.09 27.36
N TYR A 265 2.33 21.48 26.44
CA TYR A 265 2.90 22.17 25.29
C TYR A 265 2.33 21.68 23.99
N SER A 266 1.98 22.57 23.09
CA SER A 266 1.51 22.22 21.75
C SER A 266 1.94 23.25 20.71
N SER A 267 2.03 22.78 19.46
CA SER A 267 2.23 23.63 18.28
C SER A 267 1.39 23.09 17.14
N ASN A 268 0.66 23.98 16.47
CA ASN A 268 -0.30 23.61 15.45
C ASN A 268 -0.04 24.39 14.16
N LEU A 269 -0.16 23.73 13.04
CA LEU A 269 -0.15 24.28 11.69
C LEU A 269 -1.50 24.04 11.04
N GLN A 270 -2.25 25.08 10.78
CA GLN A 270 -3.48 25.03 10.00
C GLN A 270 -3.19 25.52 8.58
N GLU A 271 -3.16 24.61 7.60
CA GLU A 271 -2.92 24.98 6.19
C GLU A 271 -4.22 25.21 5.42
N SER A 272 -5.26 24.45 5.75
CA SER A 272 -6.62 24.55 5.21
C SER A 272 -7.56 23.76 6.11
N GLU A 273 -8.85 23.73 5.77
CA GLU A 273 -9.84 22.94 6.51
C GLU A 273 -9.51 21.42 6.57
N ARG A 274 -8.63 20.93 5.70
CA ARG A 274 -8.36 19.49 5.54
C ARG A 274 -6.93 19.07 5.84
N PHE A 275 -6.00 20.01 5.92
CA PHE A 275 -4.57 19.71 5.96
C PHE A 275 -3.86 20.51 7.05
N GLY A 276 -4.11 20.14 8.28
CA GLY A 276 -3.36 20.65 9.42
C GLY A 276 -2.39 19.60 9.95
N SER A 277 -1.46 20.09 10.76
CA SER A 277 -0.52 19.27 11.53
C SER A 277 -0.48 19.76 12.96
N ALA A 278 -0.29 18.86 13.92
CA ALA A 278 -0.25 19.21 15.33
C ALA A 278 0.84 18.40 16.06
N ILE A 279 1.54 19.09 16.94
CA ILE A 279 2.49 18.52 17.91
C ILE A 279 1.94 18.78 19.30
N TYR A 280 1.76 17.74 20.10
CA TYR A 280 1.44 17.79 21.53
C TYR A 280 2.60 17.19 22.31
N SER A 281 3.06 17.85 23.37
CA SER A 281 4.25 17.43 24.10
C SER A 281 4.10 17.62 25.61
N LYS A 282 4.57 16.65 26.40
CA LYS A 282 4.80 16.80 27.83
C LYS A 282 6.05 17.66 28.13
N LEU A 283 6.92 17.77 27.13
CA LEU A 283 8.21 18.46 27.22
C LEU A 283 8.09 19.88 26.63
N PRO A 284 8.86 20.85 27.14
CA PRO A 284 8.86 22.19 26.57
C PRO A 284 9.20 22.21 25.09
N LEU A 285 8.40 22.93 24.32
CA LEU A 285 8.63 23.21 22.91
C LEU A 285 9.19 24.61 22.74
N GLU A 286 10.34 24.72 22.10
CA GLU A 286 11.01 25.98 21.80
C GLU A 286 11.14 26.14 20.28
N ASN A 287 11.42 27.37 19.80
CA ASN A 287 11.70 27.67 18.38
C ASN A 287 10.71 27.09 17.38
N THR A 288 9.42 27.02 17.77
CA THR A 288 8.40 26.49 16.85
C THR A 288 8.30 27.37 15.61
N SER A 289 8.32 26.74 14.44
CA SER A 289 8.31 27.45 13.17
C SER A 289 7.70 26.59 12.06
N VAL A 290 7.35 27.24 10.96
CA VAL A 290 6.77 26.60 9.79
C VAL A 290 7.65 26.90 8.60
N LYS A 291 8.05 25.87 7.86
CA LYS A 291 8.86 26.00 6.63
C LYS A 291 8.21 25.27 5.47
N ALA A 292 8.29 25.86 4.30
CA ALA A 292 7.83 25.29 3.05
C ALA A 292 9.05 24.89 2.19
N PHE A 293 9.11 23.64 1.77
CA PHE A 293 10.10 23.13 0.82
C PHE A 293 9.53 23.03 -0.60
N SER A 294 8.22 23.24 -0.74
CA SER A 294 7.53 23.39 -2.02
C SER A 294 6.37 24.38 -1.89
N LYS A 295 5.68 24.66 -3.01
CA LYS A 295 4.56 25.60 -3.02
C LYS A 295 3.30 25.07 -2.34
N GLN A 296 3.15 23.74 -2.17
CA GLN A 296 1.87 23.13 -1.81
C GLN A 296 1.74 22.74 -0.33
N ARG A 297 2.84 22.45 0.36
CA ARG A 297 2.81 21.93 1.73
C ARG A 297 3.92 22.50 2.57
N LYS A 298 3.57 22.73 3.82
CA LYS A 298 4.50 23.20 4.84
C LYS A 298 4.79 22.09 5.84
N SER A 299 5.92 22.16 6.50
CA SER A 299 6.32 21.30 7.60
C SER A 299 6.36 22.09 8.89
N LEU A 300 6.00 21.45 10.00
CA LEU A 300 6.02 22.03 11.34
C LEU A 300 7.31 21.64 12.04
N PHE A 301 8.00 22.62 12.58
CA PHE A 301 9.28 22.48 13.27
C PHE A 301 9.11 22.84 14.74
N ALA A 302 9.79 22.12 15.62
CA ALA A 302 9.90 22.45 17.03
C ALA A 302 11.23 21.92 17.58
N ASP A 303 11.81 22.66 18.50
CA ASP A 303 12.90 22.15 19.34
C ASP A 303 12.30 21.66 20.66
N VAL A 304 12.58 20.42 21.02
CA VAL A 304 12.11 19.77 22.24
C VAL A 304 13.22 19.77 23.27
N LYS A 305 12.97 20.35 24.44
CA LYS A 305 13.92 20.31 25.54
C LYS A 305 13.78 19.03 26.34
N PHE A 306 14.73 18.15 26.22
CA PHE A 306 14.74 16.86 26.87
C PHE A 306 16.00 16.69 27.68
N GLN A 307 15.89 16.76 29.02
CA GLN A 307 16.99 16.51 29.98
C GLN A 307 18.27 17.32 29.72
N GLY A 308 18.10 18.60 29.47
CA GLY A 308 19.20 19.52 29.20
C GLY A 308 19.74 19.50 27.78
N LYS A 309 19.26 18.55 26.94
CA LYS A 309 19.56 18.51 25.50
C LYS A 309 18.40 19.13 24.71
N ILE A 310 18.71 19.66 23.55
CA ILE A 310 17.72 20.13 22.57
C ILE A 310 17.66 19.09 21.45
N ILE A 311 16.44 18.62 21.15
CA ILE A 311 16.15 17.70 20.06
C ILE A 311 15.33 18.46 19.04
N SER A 312 15.78 18.52 17.80
CA SER A 312 14.96 19.12 16.72
C SER A 312 13.95 18.10 16.20
N LEU A 313 12.70 18.49 16.12
CA LEU A 313 11.58 17.69 15.62
C LEU A 313 10.98 18.34 14.38
N ILE A 314 10.84 17.57 13.30
CA ILE A 314 10.19 18.03 12.07
C ILE A 314 9.01 17.10 11.78
N LEU A 315 7.80 17.66 11.80
CA LEU A 315 6.59 16.98 11.38
C LEU A 315 6.29 17.30 9.92
N VAL A 316 6.23 16.29 9.09
CA VAL A 316 6.11 16.41 7.64
C VAL A 316 4.86 15.71 7.12
N HIS A 317 4.23 16.30 6.10
CA HIS A 317 3.16 15.67 5.34
C HIS A 317 3.24 16.12 3.88
N PRO A 318 4.19 15.58 3.10
CA PRO A 318 4.35 15.88 1.68
C PRO A 318 3.10 15.56 0.87
N THR A 319 2.98 16.20 -0.28
CA THR A 319 1.82 16.07 -1.17
C THR A 319 1.66 14.65 -1.71
N VAL A 320 0.42 14.14 -1.72
CA VAL A 320 0.10 12.84 -2.33
C VAL A 320 0.37 12.88 -3.85
N PRO A 321 1.19 11.98 -4.43
CA PRO A 321 1.65 12.04 -5.82
C PRO A 321 0.62 11.49 -6.82
N ILE A 322 -0.62 12.00 -6.82
CA ILE A 322 -1.68 11.55 -7.73
C ILE A 322 -1.50 12.09 -9.16
N LYS A 323 -1.00 13.32 -9.27
CA LYS A 323 -0.78 14.03 -10.54
C LYS A 323 0.70 14.33 -10.70
N GLN A 324 1.14 14.52 -11.94
CA GLN A 324 2.53 14.84 -12.24
C GLN A 324 3.05 16.05 -11.44
N GLN A 325 2.24 17.10 -11.29
CA GLN A 325 2.64 18.27 -10.50
C GLN A 325 2.82 17.92 -9.02
N ASN A 326 1.91 17.15 -8.45
CA ASN A 326 2.00 16.70 -7.05
C ASN A 326 3.23 15.79 -6.81
N PHE A 327 3.54 14.95 -7.79
CA PHE A 327 4.75 14.12 -7.78
C PHE A 327 6.02 15.00 -7.74
N ILE A 328 6.09 16.03 -8.58
CA ILE A 328 7.20 16.97 -8.60
C ILE A 328 7.30 17.71 -7.26
N ASP A 329 6.18 18.19 -6.73
CA ASP A 329 6.14 18.95 -5.47
C ASP A 329 6.52 18.07 -4.27
N ARG A 330 6.01 16.82 -4.20
CA ARG A 330 6.40 15.85 -3.17
C ARG A 330 7.91 15.60 -3.20
N ASN A 331 8.48 15.38 -4.38
CA ASN A 331 9.91 15.08 -4.52
C ASN A 331 10.78 16.28 -4.15
N LYS A 332 10.35 17.51 -4.47
CA LYS A 332 11.01 18.73 -4.00
C LYS A 332 10.96 18.87 -2.47
N GLN A 333 9.83 18.51 -1.86
CA GLN A 333 9.70 18.51 -0.39
C GLN A 333 10.68 17.51 0.22
N LEU A 334 10.73 16.27 -0.29
CA LEU A 334 11.66 15.27 0.22
C LEU A 334 13.12 15.73 0.08
N ALA A 335 13.52 16.28 -1.07
CA ALA A 335 14.86 16.81 -1.28
C ALA A 335 15.17 17.93 -0.28
N GLY A 336 14.27 18.92 -0.14
CA GLY A 336 14.45 20.03 0.79
C GLY A 336 14.52 19.61 2.26
N ILE A 337 13.74 18.57 2.65
CA ILE A 337 13.84 17.98 4.00
C ILE A 337 15.24 17.37 4.21
N GLY A 338 15.77 16.63 3.23
CA GLY A 338 17.10 16.04 3.30
C GLY A 338 18.20 17.11 3.40
N GLU A 339 18.14 18.14 2.55
CA GLU A 339 19.09 19.26 2.57
C GLU A 339 19.06 20.04 3.89
N TYR A 340 17.85 20.25 4.43
CA TYR A 340 17.70 20.91 5.74
C TYR A 340 18.24 20.03 6.86
N ALA A 341 17.91 18.74 6.87
CA ALA A 341 18.38 17.79 7.88
C ALA A 341 19.90 17.74 7.97
N ALA A 342 20.61 17.83 6.83
CA ALA A 342 22.06 17.85 6.76
C ALA A 342 22.71 19.06 7.49
N GLN A 343 21.94 20.13 7.71
CA GLN A 343 22.40 21.37 8.34
C GLN A 343 22.09 21.44 9.84
N VAL A 344 21.17 20.58 10.31
CA VAL A 344 20.76 20.54 11.72
C VAL A 344 21.89 19.96 12.56
N LYS A 345 22.27 20.66 13.62
CA LYS A 345 23.35 20.25 14.55
C LYS A 345 22.83 19.44 15.73
N ASN A 346 21.59 19.66 16.13
CA ASN A 346 20.96 18.93 17.21
C ASN A 346 20.63 17.48 16.79
N PRO A 347 20.48 16.56 17.73
CA PRO A 347 19.78 15.30 17.46
C PRO A 347 18.44 15.58 16.77
N LEU A 348 18.17 14.90 15.64
CA LEU A 348 17.07 15.23 14.77
C LEU A 348 16.10 14.06 14.62
N ILE A 349 14.82 14.36 14.73
CA ILE A 349 13.71 13.45 14.43
C ILE A 349 12.87 14.08 13.30
N VAL A 350 12.68 13.32 12.21
CA VAL A 350 11.74 13.69 11.15
C VAL A 350 10.65 12.62 11.10
N VAL A 351 9.43 13.02 11.30
CA VAL A 351 8.28 12.12 11.43
C VAL A 351 7.10 12.60 10.62
N GLY A 352 6.27 11.67 10.14
CA GLY A 352 5.03 11.99 9.43
C GLY A 352 4.62 10.96 8.41
N ASP A 353 3.58 11.30 7.65
CA ASP A 353 3.19 10.62 6.42
C ASP A 353 3.98 11.23 5.25
N PHE A 354 4.91 10.47 4.71
CA PHE A 354 5.79 10.92 3.62
C PHE A 354 5.17 10.73 2.23
N ASN A 355 4.01 10.08 2.15
CA ASN A 355 3.38 9.71 0.89
C ASN A 355 4.34 8.98 -0.07
N THR A 356 5.27 8.21 0.48
CA THR A 356 6.24 7.38 -0.23
C THR A 356 6.77 6.27 0.67
N THR A 357 7.18 5.16 0.09
CA THR A 357 7.82 4.07 0.85
C THR A 357 9.34 4.24 0.88
N MET A 358 10.00 3.51 1.78
CA MET A 358 11.46 3.47 1.89
C MET A 358 12.15 2.89 0.64
N TRP A 359 11.42 2.33 -0.30
CA TRP A 359 11.97 1.78 -1.54
C TRP A 359 12.03 2.80 -2.68
N SER A 360 11.34 3.94 -2.53
CA SER A 360 11.39 5.04 -3.50
C SER A 360 12.81 5.61 -3.62
N PRO A 361 13.29 5.89 -4.85
CA PRO A 361 14.59 6.54 -5.04
C PRO A 361 14.65 7.92 -4.40
N PHE A 362 13.55 8.67 -4.40
CA PHE A 362 13.47 10.00 -3.77
C PHE A 362 13.58 9.93 -2.24
N TYR A 363 12.95 8.92 -1.65
CA TYR A 363 13.11 8.66 -0.21
C TYR A 363 14.56 8.28 0.13
N LYS A 364 15.13 7.34 -0.62
CA LYS A 364 16.54 6.91 -0.43
C LYS A 364 17.50 8.09 -0.54
N ASN A 365 17.28 8.97 -1.52
CA ASN A 365 18.10 10.16 -1.71
C ASN A 365 17.96 11.15 -0.52
N MET A 366 16.74 11.43 -0.07
CA MET A 366 16.47 12.28 1.10
C MET A 366 17.18 11.77 2.36
N VAL A 367 17.04 10.48 2.66
CA VAL A 367 17.67 9.84 3.84
C VAL A 367 19.19 9.93 3.76
N LYS A 368 19.76 9.66 2.57
CA LYS A 368 21.20 9.76 2.32
C LYS A 368 21.70 11.20 2.47
N THR A 369 21.06 12.17 1.82
CA THR A 369 21.43 13.59 1.88
C THR A 369 21.35 14.13 3.30
N GLY A 370 20.27 13.79 4.04
CA GLY A 370 20.06 14.23 5.40
C GLY A 370 20.89 13.49 6.46
N ASN A 371 21.69 12.50 6.07
CA ASN A 371 22.42 11.62 6.98
C ASN A 371 21.49 11.03 8.06
N LEU A 372 20.28 10.65 7.65
CA LEU A 372 19.25 10.09 8.51
C LEU A 372 19.20 8.57 8.39
N ARG A 373 18.56 7.93 9.35
CA ARG A 373 18.23 6.51 9.29
C ARG A 373 16.76 6.31 9.65
N ASN A 374 16.15 5.29 9.07
CA ASN A 374 14.77 4.94 9.36
C ASN A 374 14.72 4.12 10.66
N ALA A 375 13.87 4.53 11.59
CA ALA A 375 13.66 3.82 12.86
C ALA A 375 13.12 2.38 12.69
N ARG A 376 12.59 2.02 11.51
CA ARG A 376 12.16 0.64 11.20
C ARG A 376 13.32 -0.35 11.03
N SER A 377 14.53 0.11 10.80
CA SER A 377 15.67 -0.80 10.59
C SER A 377 15.80 -1.78 11.76
N GLY A 378 15.70 -3.06 11.49
CA GLY A 378 15.69 -4.15 12.48
C GLY A 378 14.30 -4.55 13.01
N PHE A 379 13.24 -3.78 12.73
CA PHE A 379 11.88 -4.02 13.23
C PHE A 379 10.90 -4.45 12.13
N GLY A 380 11.35 -4.52 10.88
CA GLY A 380 10.55 -4.91 9.73
C GLY A 380 9.92 -3.74 8.98
N ILE A 381 9.13 -4.06 7.97
CA ILE A 381 8.58 -3.06 7.05
C ILE A 381 7.41 -2.26 7.64
N LEU A 382 6.70 -2.80 8.64
CA LEU A 382 5.60 -2.15 9.37
C LEU A 382 4.67 -1.34 8.43
N PRO A 383 3.87 -1.97 7.56
CA PRO A 383 2.99 -1.27 6.66
C PRO A 383 1.94 -0.46 7.44
N THR A 384 1.61 0.74 6.93
CA THR A 384 0.68 1.65 7.61
C THR A 384 -0.56 1.98 6.78
N TRP A 385 -0.50 1.90 5.45
CA TRP A 385 -1.56 2.30 4.52
C TRP A 385 -1.71 1.29 3.37
N PRO A 386 -2.92 1.09 2.82
CA PRO A 386 -4.24 1.51 3.29
C PRO A 386 -4.91 0.45 4.18
N THR A 387 -5.42 0.83 5.35
CA THR A 387 -6.01 -0.10 6.33
C THR A 387 -7.23 -0.87 5.82
N PHE A 388 -7.92 -0.36 4.81
CA PHE A 388 -9.10 -0.99 4.20
C PHE A 388 -8.77 -2.06 3.16
N MET A 389 -7.50 -2.19 2.74
CA MET A 389 -7.04 -3.14 1.73
C MET A 389 -5.71 -3.80 2.15
N PRO A 390 -5.73 -4.82 3.03
CA PRO A 390 -4.51 -5.43 3.56
C PRO A 390 -3.54 -5.95 2.51
N LEU A 391 -4.04 -6.42 1.35
CA LEU A 391 -3.21 -6.89 0.24
C LEU A 391 -2.38 -5.77 -0.43
N ALA A 392 -2.79 -4.52 -0.25
CA ALA A 392 -2.08 -3.35 -0.80
C ALA A 392 -1.31 -2.57 0.27
N TYR A 393 -1.16 -3.12 1.47
CA TYR A 393 -0.47 -2.44 2.56
C TYR A 393 0.96 -2.07 2.20
N ILE A 394 1.28 -0.77 2.34
CA ILE A 394 2.62 -0.21 2.14
C ILE A 394 2.99 0.72 3.30
N PRO A 395 4.28 0.85 3.63
CA PRO A 395 4.78 1.72 4.68
C PRO A 395 5.05 3.13 4.14
N ILE A 396 4.14 4.08 4.36
CA ILE A 396 4.30 5.48 3.92
C ILE A 396 4.44 6.49 5.06
N ASP A 397 4.15 6.08 6.30
CA ASP A 397 4.44 6.85 7.50
C ASP A 397 5.81 6.47 8.03
N HIS A 398 6.66 7.42 8.38
CA HIS A 398 8.03 7.14 8.79
C HIS A 398 8.45 7.93 10.02
N PHE A 399 9.40 7.32 10.76
CA PHE A 399 10.27 7.98 11.72
C PHE A 399 11.70 7.89 11.21
N LEU A 400 12.30 9.04 10.96
CA LEU A 400 13.72 9.14 10.61
C LEU A 400 14.46 9.81 11.76
N VAL A 401 15.61 9.31 12.08
CA VAL A 401 16.41 9.82 13.19
C VAL A 401 17.85 10.06 12.73
N SER A 402 18.50 11.06 13.31
CA SER A 402 19.94 11.25 13.16
C SER A 402 20.72 10.16 13.90
N LYS A 403 22.02 10.04 13.63
CA LYS A 403 22.87 8.96 14.13
C LYS A 403 23.01 8.91 15.66
N GLU A 404 22.77 10.04 16.33
CA GLU A 404 22.88 10.20 17.78
C GLU A 404 21.69 9.59 18.54
N ILE A 405 20.58 9.31 17.85
CA ILE A 405 19.35 8.81 18.47
C ILE A 405 19.26 7.30 18.28
N GLY A 406 19.16 6.56 19.39
CA GLY A 406 18.89 5.13 19.39
C GLY A 406 17.41 4.82 19.18
N VAL A 407 17.11 3.64 18.61
CA VAL A 407 15.73 3.14 18.49
C VAL A 407 15.62 1.85 19.28
N LEU A 408 14.84 1.88 20.36
CA LEU A 408 14.58 0.71 21.19
C LEU A 408 13.48 -0.15 20.59
N LYS A 409 12.44 0.51 20.09
CA LYS A 409 11.26 -0.17 19.54
C LYS A 409 10.51 0.76 18.60
N ILE A 410 9.99 0.19 17.53
CA ILE A 410 8.95 0.82 16.69
C ILE A 410 7.90 -0.21 16.34
N ARG A 411 6.64 0.19 16.32
CA ARG A 411 5.51 -0.67 15.98
C ARG A 411 4.33 0.14 15.46
N THR A 412 3.43 -0.52 14.76
CA THR A 412 2.11 0.04 14.44
C THR A 412 1.21 -0.02 15.66
N GLY A 413 0.34 0.98 15.82
CA GLY A 413 -0.75 0.98 16.77
C GLY A 413 -2.00 0.25 16.24
N ARG A 414 -3.04 0.17 17.08
CA ARG A 414 -4.36 -0.34 16.67
C ARG A 414 -5.01 0.59 15.64
N ASN A 415 -5.91 0.04 14.82
CA ASN A 415 -6.70 0.85 13.90
C ASN A 415 -7.65 1.80 14.68
N VAL A 416 -7.56 3.08 14.41
CA VAL A 416 -8.33 4.15 15.05
C VAL A 416 -9.35 4.80 14.09
N GLY A 417 -9.73 4.08 13.02
CA GLY A 417 -10.71 4.56 12.04
C GLY A 417 -10.08 5.31 10.86
N SER A 418 -8.80 5.60 10.93
CA SER A 418 -8.02 6.16 9.81
C SER A 418 -7.74 5.07 8.75
N ASP A 419 -7.50 5.50 7.53
CA ASP A 419 -6.91 4.65 6.48
C ASP A 419 -5.41 4.42 6.69
N HIS A 420 -4.81 5.03 7.72
CA HIS A 420 -3.46 4.77 8.22
C HIS A 420 -3.49 4.09 9.59
N LEU A 421 -2.49 3.22 9.84
CA LEU A 421 -2.17 2.77 11.20
C LEU A 421 -1.21 3.76 11.85
N PRO A 422 -1.44 4.11 13.12
CA PRO A 422 -0.48 4.90 13.89
C PRO A 422 0.88 4.20 14.02
N LEU A 423 1.95 4.97 14.19
CA LEU A 423 3.27 4.48 14.56
C LEU A 423 3.62 4.94 15.98
N ILE A 424 4.15 4.03 16.78
CA ILE A 424 4.66 4.29 18.13
C ILE A 424 6.14 3.91 18.15
N THR A 425 6.98 4.85 18.57
CA THR A 425 8.42 4.68 18.59
C THR A 425 8.98 5.01 19.95
N ASP A 426 9.79 4.12 20.53
CA ASP A 426 10.57 4.32 21.75
C ASP A 426 12.02 4.60 21.33
N LEU A 427 12.52 5.79 21.65
CA LEU A 427 13.84 6.27 21.29
C LEU A 427 14.73 6.38 22.53
N VAL A 428 16.04 6.35 22.34
CA VAL A 428 17.08 6.69 23.34
C VAL A 428 17.84 7.90 22.84
N ILE A 429 17.97 8.91 23.72
CA ILE A 429 18.60 10.20 23.40
C ILE A 429 19.93 10.32 24.18
#